data_4e9c8071d205eec8ef9b5257ce2bc21f
#
_entry.id   4e9c8071d205eec8ef9b5257ce2bc21f
#
_cell.length_a   1.000
_cell.length_b   1.000
_cell.length_c   1.000
_cell.angle_alpha   90.00
_cell.angle_beta   90.00
_cell.angle_gamma   90.00
#
_symmetry.space_group_name_H-M   'P 1'
#
loop_
_entity.id
_entity.type
_entity.pdbx_description
1 polymer ?
#
loop_
_entity_poly.entity_id
_entity_poly.type
_entity_poly.pdbx_seq_one_letter_code
_entity_poly.pdbx_strand_id
1 'polypeptide(L)'
;MAATLLSHPSFRNFLNCSTASSPRETAKPSLSFPAFKIRSRILSALTSSSVAIADPEPLYASVKSFAPATVANLGPGFDFLGCAVDGIGDFVTVRVDPDVRPGEVSISEITGAGNKLSKDPLWNCSGIAAIAVMKMLGIQSVGLSLSLEKGLPLGSGLGSSAASAAAAAVAVNEIFGGRLSVSDLVFAGLESESKVSGYHADNVAPSIMGGFVLIRSYEPLDLIRLKFPEDKSLFFVLVNPEFEAPTKKMRAALPQNITMADHIWNSSQAGALVASVLQGDVAGMGKALSSDKIVEPRRAPLIPGMEAVKKAAIEGGAFGCTISGAGPTAVAITDDEERGRVIGERMVEAFLREGNLKALAMVKKLDRVGARLLSSSTT
;
A
#
# COMPACT_ATOMS: atom_id res chain seq x y z
N MET A 1 -60.67 -7.56 27.37
CA MET A 1 -60.86 -9.03 27.26
C MET A 1 -59.47 -9.63 27.09
N ALA A 2 -58.95 -10.16 28.16
CA ALA A 2 -58.48 -11.50 28.47
C ALA A 2 -57.29 -11.91 27.58
N ALA A 3 -56.06 -11.87 28.00
CA ALA A 3 -55.27 -12.74 28.91
C ALA A 3 -55.28 -14.23 28.54
N THR A 4 -54.13 -14.78 28.17
CA THR A 4 -53.72 -16.10 28.67
C THR A 4 -52.19 -16.28 28.58
N LEU A 5 -51.58 -16.51 29.73
CA LEU A 5 -50.23 -17.01 30.03
C LEU A 5 -50.21 -18.55 29.93
N LEU A 6 -49.03 -19.09 29.59
CA LEU A 6 -48.54 -20.43 30.01
C LEU A 6 -47.02 -20.44 29.74
N SER A 7 -46.12 -20.31 30.69
CA SER A 7 -45.56 -21.13 31.79
C SER A 7 -44.63 -22.27 31.34
N HIS A 8 -43.39 -22.12 31.79
CA HIS A 8 -42.17 -22.94 31.97
C HIS A 8 -42.35 -24.48 32.15
N PRO A 9 -41.22 -25.27 32.01
CA PRO A 9 -40.44 -25.53 33.22
C PRO A 9 -38.90 -25.59 33.06
N SER A 10 -38.28 -25.26 34.20
CA SER A 10 -36.92 -25.39 34.64
C SER A 10 -36.43 -26.84 34.80
N PHE A 11 -35.12 -27.07 34.62
CA PHE A 11 -34.40 -28.16 35.31
C PHE A 11 -33.16 -27.61 36.02
N ARG A 12 -33.10 -27.96 37.31
CA ARG A 12 -32.06 -27.63 38.28
C ARG A 12 -31.02 -28.75 38.42
N ASN A 13 -29.81 -28.31 38.75
CA ASN A 13 -28.83 -28.88 39.68
C ASN A 13 -28.14 -30.23 39.36
N PHE A 14 -26.81 -30.20 39.35
CA PHE A 14 -26.01 -31.03 40.26
C PHE A 14 -24.76 -30.25 40.72
N LEU A 15 -24.51 -30.37 42.03
CA LEU A 15 -23.53 -29.70 42.86
C LEU A 15 -22.22 -30.53 42.99
N ASN A 16 -21.11 -29.79 43.13
CA ASN A 16 -19.95 -30.04 44.00
C ASN A 16 -19.03 -31.24 43.76
N CYS A 17 -17.77 -30.95 43.47
CA CYS A 17 -16.68 -31.44 44.34
C CYS A 17 -15.47 -30.50 44.25
N SER A 18 -15.03 -30.06 45.41
CA SER A 18 -13.86 -29.25 45.74
C SER A 18 -12.57 -30.12 45.76
N THR A 19 -11.46 -29.66 45.22
CA THR A 19 -10.15 -29.79 45.82
C THR A 19 -9.20 -28.71 45.31
N ALA A 20 -8.55 -28.06 46.24
CA ALA A 20 -7.60 -26.98 46.05
C ALA A 20 -6.26 -27.52 45.56
N SER A 21 -5.63 -26.81 44.62
CA SER A 21 -4.19 -26.80 44.44
C SER A 21 -3.71 -25.47 43.82
N SER A 22 -2.60 -24.98 44.36
CA SER A 22 -1.93 -23.69 44.20
C SER A 22 -1.69 -23.15 42.80
N PRO A 23 -1.50 -21.82 42.63
CA PRO A 23 -1.34 -21.19 41.32
C PRO A 23 0.04 -21.44 40.75
N ARG A 24 0.13 -22.11 39.63
CA ARG A 24 1.30 -22.09 38.75
C ARG A 24 1.26 -20.83 37.91
N GLU A 25 2.36 -20.08 37.93
CA GLU A 25 2.60 -18.96 37.02
C GLU A 25 2.36 -19.39 35.59
N THR A 26 1.39 -18.76 34.95
CA THR A 26 1.12 -18.92 33.52
C THR A 26 2.08 -18.02 32.74
N ALA A 27 3.05 -18.63 32.09
CA ALA A 27 3.87 -17.99 31.07
C ALA A 27 2.98 -17.34 30.00
N LYS A 28 3.22 -16.07 29.72
CA LYS A 28 2.61 -15.33 28.61
C LYS A 28 2.94 -16.05 27.30
N PRO A 29 1.96 -16.42 26.47
CA PRO A 29 2.27 -16.93 25.16
C PRO A 29 2.81 -15.75 24.31
N SER A 30 4.09 -15.81 23.95
CA SER A 30 4.66 -15.01 22.89
C SER A 30 4.06 -15.51 21.57
N LEU A 31 3.14 -14.75 21.00
CA LEU A 31 2.69 -14.96 19.62
C LEU A 31 3.85 -14.60 18.68
N SER A 32 4.72 -15.57 18.42
CA SER A 32 5.60 -15.54 17.27
C SER A 32 4.71 -15.85 16.05
N PHE A 33 4.47 -14.85 15.20
CA PHE A 33 4.02 -15.14 13.85
C PHE A 33 5.01 -16.11 13.20
N PRO A 34 4.56 -17.14 12.50
CA PRO A 34 5.47 -18.04 11.83
C PRO A 34 6.32 -17.20 10.87
N ALA A 35 7.63 -17.15 11.11
CA ALA A 35 8.57 -16.66 10.13
C ALA A 35 8.34 -17.51 8.87
N PHE A 36 7.75 -16.93 7.84
CA PHE A 36 7.55 -17.58 6.56
C PHE A 36 8.93 -17.98 6.03
N LYS A 37 9.29 -19.23 6.22
CA LYS A 37 10.41 -19.84 5.52
C LYS A 37 9.95 -19.99 4.07
N ILE A 38 10.24 -19.00 3.23
CA ILE A 38 10.24 -19.18 1.78
C ILE A 38 11.25 -20.29 1.51
N ARG A 39 10.77 -21.52 1.49
CA ARG A 39 11.54 -22.62 0.91
C ARG A 39 11.63 -22.32 -0.58
N SER A 40 12.83 -22.01 -1.00
CA SER A 40 13.27 -21.93 -2.38
C SER A 40 12.87 -23.20 -3.17
N ARG A 41 11.61 -23.24 -3.62
CA ARG A 41 11.15 -24.26 -4.59
C ARG A 41 11.49 -23.89 -6.03
N ILE A 42 12.09 -22.73 -6.25
CA ILE A 42 12.56 -22.32 -7.58
C ILE A 42 13.91 -22.99 -7.96
N LEU A 43 14.62 -23.59 -6.98
CA LEU A 43 15.94 -24.17 -7.27
C LEU A 43 15.92 -25.66 -7.64
N SER A 44 14.81 -26.37 -7.63
CA SER A 44 14.76 -27.81 -7.91
C SER A 44 14.21 -28.19 -9.29
N ALA A 45 13.86 -27.24 -10.14
CA ALA A 45 13.42 -27.48 -11.54
C ALA A 45 14.51 -27.21 -12.60
N LEU A 46 15.72 -26.83 -12.19
CA LEU A 46 16.81 -26.45 -13.11
C LEU A 46 18.01 -27.40 -13.07
N THR A 47 17.83 -28.66 -12.64
CA THR A 47 18.87 -29.68 -12.77
C THR A 47 18.56 -30.67 -13.90
N SER A 48 18.46 -30.15 -15.13
CA SER A 48 18.76 -30.97 -16.31
C SER A 48 18.93 -30.10 -17.54
N SER A 49 20.15 -30.02 -17.99
CA SER A 49 20.77 -29.26 -19.09
C SER A 49 21.28 -27.88 -18.72
N SER A 50 22.57 -27.77 -18.44
CA SER A 50 23.35 -26.54 -18.40
C SER A 50 23.53 -25.95 -19.80
N VAL A 51 22.49 -25.39 -20.37
CA VAL A 51 22.67 -24.28 -21.29
C VAL A 51 22.94 -23.09 -20.35
N ALA A 52 24.19 -22.63 -20.31
CA ALA A 52 24.51 -21.36 -19.68
C ALA A 52 23.65 -20.31 -20.37
N ILE A 53 22.56 -19.91 -19.74
CA ILE A 53 21.75 -18.78 -20.20
C ILE A 53 22.71 -17.60 -20.08
N ALA A 54 23.12 -17.03 -21.21
CA ALA A 54 23.99 -15.88 -21.23
C ALA A 54 23.32 -14.76 -20.42
N ASP A 55 24.12 -14.14 -19.55
CA ASP A 55 23.72 -12.98 -18.76
C ASP A 55 23.14 -11.90 -19.71
N PRO A 56 21.93 -11.40 -19.50
CA PRO A 56 21.35 -10.41 -20.40
C PRO A 56 22.21 -9.16 -20.52
N GLU A 57 22.53 -8.75 -21.72
CA GLU A 57 23.23 -7.49 -21.97
C GLU A 57 22.27 -6.30 -21.82
N PRO A 58 22.74 -5.17 -21.26
CA PRO A 58 21.95 -3.95 -21.19
C PRO A 58 21.64 -3.40 -22.58
N LEU A 59 20.39 -3.05 -22.86
CA LEU A 59 19.97 -2.35 -24.08
C LEU A 59 20.17 -0.84 -23.99
N TYR A 60 20.22 -0.31 -22.77
CA TYR A 60 20.40 1.11 -22.48
C TYR A 60 21.53 1.31 -21.47
N ALA A 61 22.29 2.41 -21.64
CA ALA A 61 23.27 2.84 -20.66
C ALA A 61 22.60 3.47 -19.43
N SER A 62 21.44 4.11 -19.63
CA SER A 62 20.67 4.73 -18.56
C SER A 62 19.19 4.71 -18.88
N VAL A 63 18.37 4.55 -17.82
CA VAL A 63 16.91 4.61 -17.86
C VAL A 63 16.41 5.47 -16.71
N LYS A 64 15.51 6.41 -16.99
CA LYS A 64 14.72 7.14 -15.97
C LYS A 64 13.28 6.65 -16.02
N SER A 65 12.76 6.26 -14.87
CA SER A 65 11.38 5.83 -14.66
C SER A 65 10.67 6.69 -13.64
N PHE A 66 9.35 6.68 -13.68
CA PHE A 66 8.44 7.27 -12.70
C PHE A 66 7.50 6.20 -12.16
N ALA A 67 7.17 6.28 -10.88
CA ALA A 67 6.09 5.50 -10.30
C ALA A 67 5.17 6.40 -9.46
N PRO A 68 3.83 6.26 -9.63
CA PRO A 68 2.86 7.13 -8.96
C PRO A 68 2.70 6.81 -7.48
N ALA A 69 2.21 7.80 -6.74
CA ALA A 69 1.65 7.63 -5.40
C ALA A 69 0.46 6.66 -5.41
N THR A 70 0.13 6.14 -4.24
CA THR A 70 -1.00 5.23 -4.07
C THR A 70 -1.85 5.60 -2.87
N VAL A 71 -3.14 5.29 -2.97
CA VAL A 71 -4.08 5.24 -1.86
C VAL A 71 -4.40 3.78 -1.59
N ALA A 72 -3.94 3.28 -0.47
CA ALA A 72 -4.15 1.90 -0.05
C ALA A 72 -5.30 1.78 0.95
N ASN A 73 -5.83 0.60 1.11
CA ASN A 73 -6.94 0.21 1.97
C ASN A 73 -8.31 0.68 1.46
N LEU A 74 -8.48 1.95 1.11
CA LEU A 74 -9.76 2.51 0.65
C LEU A 74 -10.93 2.17 1.60
N GLY A 75 -10.71 2.33 2.92
CA GLY A 75 -11.67 1.95 3.96
C GLY A 75 -11.73 0.43 4.18
N PRO A 76 -12.83 -0.26 3.82
CA PRO A 76 -13.01 -1.69 4.11
C PRO A 76 -12.09 -2.63 3.29
N GLY A 77 -11.29 -2.11 2.36
CA GLY A 77 -10.33 -2.88 1.56
C GLY A 77 -8.95 -3.07 2.20
N PHE A 78 -8.87 -3.08 3.52
CA PHE A 78 -7.64 -3.15 4.30
C PHE A 78 -6.74 -4.33 3.89
N ASP A 79 -5.48 -4.03 3.50
CA ASP A 79 -4.43 -4.94 3.05
C ASP A 79 -4.73 -5.70 1.73
N PHE A 80 -5.84 -5.41 1.03
CA PHE A 80 -6.15 -6.11 -0.23
C PHE A 80 -6.64 -5.19 -1.37
N LEU A 81 -6.85 -3.91 -1.14
CA LEU A 81 -7.30 -2.99 -2.18
C LEU A 81 -6.51 -1.68 -2.14
N GLY A 82 -6.04 -1.25 -3.31
CA GLY A 82 -5.36 0.04 -3.48
C GLY A 82 -5.57 0.61 -4.87
N CYS A 83 -5.22 1.87 -5.04
CA CYS A 83 -5.22 2.52 -6.35
C CYS A 83 -4.04 3.49 -6.50
N ALA A 84 -3.67 3.74 -7.75
CA ALA A 84 -2.64 4.71 -8.10
C ALA A 84 -3.22 6.10 -8.32
N VAL A 85 -2.45 7.14 -7.98
CA VAL A 85 -2.85 8.54 -8.06
C VAL A 85 -1.88 9.31 -8.95
N ASP A 86 -2.42 10.02 -9.96
CA ASP A 86 -1.64 10.70 -10.98
C ASP A 86 -0.97 12.00 -10.50
N GLY A 87 0.11 12.38 -11.19
CA GLY A 87 0.78 13.66 -11.07
C GLY A 87 1.60 13.85 -9.78
N ILE A 88 1.76 12.84 -8.96
CA ILE A 88 2.69 12.79 -7.81
C ILE A 88 3.29 11.39 -7.70
N GLY A 89 4.57 11.29 -7.39
CA GLY A 89 5.27 10.01 -7.32
C GLY A 89 6.77 10.20 -7.17
N ASP A 90 7.52 9.12 -7.28
CA ASP A 90 8.97 9.11 -7.21
C ASP A 90 9.58 8.81 -8.57
N PHE A 91 10.80 9.32 -8.77
CA PHE A 91 11.59 9.05 -9.96
C PHE A 91 12.86 8.28 -9.59
N VAL A 92 13.21 7.31 -10.41
CA VAL A 92 14.48 6.58 -10.28
C VAL A 92 15.20 6.60 -11.63
N THR A 93 16.45 7.02 -11.61
CA THR A 93 17.36 6.89 -12.74
C THR A 93 18.34 5.77 -12.43
N VAL A 94 18.40 4.75 -13.28
CA VAL A 94 19.38 3.66 -13.20
C VAL A 94 20.37 3.78 -14.35
N ARG A 95 21.65 3.57 -14.05
CA ARG A 95 22.73 3.58 -15.04
C ARG A 95 23.58 2.32 -14.91
N VAL A 96 24.04 1.81 -16.02
CA VAL A 96 25.15 0.86 -16.05
C VAL A 96 26.40 1.62 -15.65
N ASP A 97 27.07 1.17 -14.59
CA ASP A 97 28.16 1.91 -13.96
C ASP A 97 29.39 1.00 -13.79
N PRO A 98 30.48 1.26 -14.55
CA PRO A 98 31.69 0.45 -14.46
C PRO A 98 32.43 0.55 -13.14
N ASP A 99 32.15 1.59 -12.31
CA ASP A 99 32.73 1.76 -10.99
C ASP A 99 32.00 0.95 -9.91
N VAL A 100 30.81 0.41 -10.23
CA VAL A 100 30.05 -0.52 -9.38
C VAL A 100 30.40 -1.95 -9.76
N ARG A 101 30.66 -2.79 -8.76
CA ARG A 101 31.01 -4.20 -9.00
C ARG A 101 29.91 -4.91 -9.78
N PRO A 102 30.29 -5.75 -10.76
CA PRO A 102 29.34 -6.59 -11.48
C PRO A 102 28.43 -7.38 -10.51
N GLY A 103 27.14 -7.40 -10.80
CA GLY A 103 26.12 -8.02 -9.95
C GLY A 103 25.68 -7.20 -8.73
N GLU A 104 26.27 -6.01 -8.52
CA GLU A 104 25.92 -5.15 -7.37
C GLU A 104 25.16 -3.89 -7.80
N VAL A 105 24.48 -3.28 -6.81
CA VAL A 105 23.74 -2.03 -6.94
C VAL A 105 24.33 -1.01 -5.97
N SER A 106 24.52 0.22 -6.41
CA SER A 106 24.85 1.37 -5.57
C SER A 106 23.77 2.44 -5.65
N ILE A 107 23.66 3.32 -4.63
CA ILE A 107 22.82 4.51 -4.66
C ILE A 107 23.74 5.74 -4.63
N SER A 108 23.87 6.38 -5.78
CA SER A 108 24.72 7.56 -5.94
C SER A 108 24.13 8.81 -5.29
N GLU A 109 22.80 9.02 -5.47
CA GLU A 109 22.13 10.21 -5.03
C GLU A 109 20.72 9.96 -4.54
N ILE A 110 20.27 10.75 -3.53
CA ILE A 110 18.88 10.81 -3.09
C ILE A 110 18.52 12.28 -2.91
N THR A 111 17.48 12.74 -3.62
CA THR A 111 16.95 14.11 -3.51
C THR A 111 15.51 14.09 -3.01
N GLY A 112 15.02 15.23 -2.49
CA GLY A 112 13.63 15.38 -2.01
C GLY A 112 13.32 14.74 -0.65
N ALA A 113 14.27 14.05 0.00
CA ALA A 113 14.08 13.39 1.30
C ALA A 113 15.00 13.94 2.40
N GLY A 114 15.86 14.91 2.10
CA GLY A 114 16.96 15.30 2.97
C GLY A 114 17.85 14.10 3.30
N ASN A 115 18.38 14.06 4.53
CA ASN A 115 19.27 12.96 4.98
C ASN A 115 18.50 11.81 5.68
N LYS A 116 17.19 11.68 5.46
CA LYS A 116 16.35 10.70 6.17
C LYS A 116 16.43 9.28 5.59
N LEU A 117 16.92 9.11 4.36
CA LEU A 117 17.01 7.82 3.70
C LEU A 117 18.46 7.33 3.57
N SER A 118 18.65 6.04 3.78
CA SER A 118 19.97 5.41 3.61
C SER A 118 20.35 5.30 2.13
N LYS A 119 21.64 5.53 1.81
CA LYS A 119 22.24 5.20 0.52
C LYS A 119 22.71 3.75 0.43
N ASP A 120 22.67 2.98 1.53
CA ASP A 120 22.92 1.55 1.48
C ASP A 120 21.76 0.87 0.74
N PRO A 121 21.98 0.23 -0.41
CA PRO A 121 20.92 -0.37 -1.21
C PRO A 121 20.18 -1.51 -0.50
N LEU A 122 20.76 -2.09 0.55
CA LEU A 122 20.10 -3.12 1.37
C LEU A 122 19.10 -2.54 2.40
N TRP A 123 19.17 -1.22 2.63
CA TRP A 123 18.33 -0.47 3.58
C TRP A 123 17.48 0.62 2.90
N ASN A 124 17.39 0.58 1.57
CA ASN A 124 16.63 1.52 0.76
C ASN A 124 15.68 0.76 -0.17
N CYS A 125 14.42 1.17 -0.23
CA CYS A 125 13.39 0.47 -0.98
C CYS A 125 13.71 0.36 -2.48
N SER A 126 14.25 1.42 -3.09
CA SER A 126 14.67 1.37 -4.50
C SER A 126 15.85 0.42 -4.71
N GLY A 127 16.82 0.40 -3.79
CA GLY A 127 17.96 -0.51 -3.85
C GLY A 127 17.55 -1.98 -3.71
N ILE A 128 16.69 -2.29 -2.74
CA ILE A 128 16.20 -3.66 -2.51
C ILE A 128 15.45 -4.17 -3.74
N ALA A 129 14.54 -3.37 -4.30
CA ALA A 129 13.78 -3.73 -5.49
C ALA A 129 14.68 -3.91 -6.73
N ALA A 130 15.66 -3.03 -6.91
CA ALA A 130 16.66 -3.16 -7.99
C ALA A 130 17.47 -4.46 -7.88
N ILE A 131 17.96 -4.77 -6.66
CA ILE A 131 18.68 -6.03 -6.40
C ILE A 131 17.80 -7.25 -6.68
N ALA A 132 16.52 -7.19 -6.32
CA ALA A 132 15.58 -8.27 -6.58
C ALA A 132 15.40 -8.51 -8.09
N VAL A 133 15.22 -7.44 -8.89
CA VAL A 133 15.09 -7.52 -10.34
C VAL A 133 16.38 -8.08 -10.97
N MET A 134 17.56 -7.59 -10.57
CA MET A 134 18.84 -8.13 -11.06
C MET A 134 18.97 -9.63 -10.78
N LYS A 135 18.59 -10.07 -9.58
CA LYS A 135 18.60 -11.50 -9.23
C LYS A 135 17.64 -12.33 -10.06
N MET A 136 16.43 -11.83 -10.31
CA MET A 136 15.43 -12.51 -11.15
C MET A 136 15.90 -12.64 -12.59
N LEU A 137 16.62 -11.63 -13.11
CA LEU A 137 17.20 -11.63 -14.44
C LEU A 137 18.52 -12.40 -14.54
N GLY A 138 19.14 -12.75 -13.41
CA GLY A 138 20.44 -13.43 -13.36
C GLY A 138 21.62 -12.53 -13.71
N ILE A 139 21.51 -11.21 -13.55
CA ILE A 139 22.53 -10.23 -13.93
C ILE A 139 23.73 -10.31 -12.99
N GLN A 140 24.90 -10.60 -13.57
CA GLN A 140 26.20 -10.67 -12.88
C GLN A 140 27.34 -9.97 -13.64
N SER A 141 27.10 -9.55 -14.89
CA SER A 141 28.14 -8.98 -15.78
C SER A 141 28.38 -7.49 -15.59
N VAL A 142 27.38 -6.76 -15.04
CA VAL A 142 27.44 -5.30 -14.89
C VAL A 142 27.01 -4.87 -13.49
N GLY A 143 27.54 -3.73 -13.04
CA GLY A 143 27.08 -3.01 -11.86
C GLY A 143 26.08 -1.91 -12.23
N LEU A 144 25.16 -1.58 -11.33
CA LEU A 144 24.16 -0.53 -11.53
C LEU A 144 24.28 0.55 -10.47
N SER A 145 24.16 1.81 -10.90
CA SER A 145 24.09 2.99 -10.04
C SER A 145 22.71 3.62 -10.12
N LEU A 146 22.08 3.88 -8.97
CA LEU A 146 20.75 4.47 -8.85
C LEU A 146 20.82 5.90 -8.33
N SER A 147 20.02 6.79 -8.92
CA SER A 147 19.65 8.09 -8.37
C SER A 147 18.15 8.13 -8.10
N LEU A 148 17.75 8.46 -6.86
CA LEU A 148 16.36 8.52 -6.40
C LEU A 148 15.93 9.96 -6.18
N GLU A 149 14.88 10.40 -6.88
CA GLU A 149 14.22 11.69 -6.66
C GLU A 149 12.86 11.45 -5.97
N LYS A 150 12.78 11.83 -4.69
CA LYS A 150 11.56 11.70 -3.89
C LYS A 150 10.60 12.84 -4.19
N GLY A 151 9.45 12.54 -4.78
CA GLY A 151 8.34 13.46 -4.94
C GLY A 151 7.25 13.28 -3.88
N LEU A 152 7.36 12.24 -3.03
CA LEU A 152 6.39 11.93 -1.99
C LEU A 152 6.96 12.12 -0.59
N PRO A 153 6.20 12.75 0.34
CA PRO A 153 6.60 12.86 1.74
C PRO A 153 6.76 11.48 2.38
N LEU A 154 7.77 11.33 3.21
CA LEU A 154 8.00 10.09 3.97
C LEU A 154 6.94 9.93 5.05
N GLY A 155 6.42 8.70 5.24
CA GLY A 155 5.43 8.41 6.28
C GLY A 155 4.07 9.09 6.07
N SER A 156 3.77 9.54 4.86
CA SER A 156 2.52 10.23 4.51
C SER A 156 1.31 9.31 4.35
N GLY A 157 1.49 8.01 4.21
CA GLY A 157 0.41 7.08 3.84
C GLY A 157 0.07 7.07 2.34
N LEU A 158 0.90 7.71 1.49
CA LEU A 158 0.73 7.76 0.03
C LEU A 158 1.63 6.78 -0.73
N GLY A 159 2.04 5.70 -0.10
CA GLY A 159 2.84 4.65 -0.74
C GLY A 159 4.26 5.10 -1.15
N SER A 160 4.88 6.03 -0.39
CA SER A 160 6.19 6.59 -0.75
C SER A 160 7.31 5.55 -0.89
N SER A 161 7.34 4.50 -0.06
CA SER A 161 8.28 3.37 -0.19
C SER A 161 8.00 2.54 -1.44
N ALA A 162 6.72 2.23 -1.66
CA ALA A 162 6.25 1.45 -2.81
C ALA A 162 6.54 2.15 -4.15
N ALA A 163 6.35 3.47 -4.24
CA ALA A 163 6.68 4.26 -5.43
C ALA A 163 8.18 4.20 -5.75
N SER A 164 9.07 4.37 -4.76
CA SER A 164 10.51 4.23 -4.95
C SER A 164 10.89 2.83 -5.44
N ALA A 165 10.32 1.79 -4.84
CA ALA A 165 10.55 0.40 -5.22
C ALA A 165 10.05 0.10 -6.63
N ALA A 166 8.82 0.54 -6.95
CA ALA A 166 8.19 0.36 -8.26
C ALA A 166 8.99 1.05 -9.38
N ALA A 167 9.40 2.31 -9.16
CA ALA A 167 10.23 3.03 -10.12
C ALA A 167 11.57 2.30 -10.36
N ALA A 168 12.25 1.87 -9.29
CA ALA A 168 13.51 1.15 -9.41
C ALA A 168 13.35 -0.20 -10.14
N ALA A 169 12.31 -0.97 -9.80
CA ALA A 169 12.04 -2.26 -10.43
C ALA A 169 11.80 -2.11 -11.94
N VAL A 170 10.97 -1.13 -12.34
CA VAL A 170 10.72 -0.85 -13.75
C VAL A 170 11.98 -0.37 -14.46
N ALA A 171 12.74 0.57 -13.87
CA ALA A 171 13.95 1.09 -14.50
C ALA A 171 14.99 0.00 -14.76
N VAL A 172 15.24 -0.89 -13.79
CA VAL A 172 16.19 -2.01 -13.97
C VAL A 172 15.67 -2.99 -15.02
N ASN A 173 14.39 -3.35 -15.00
CA ASN A 173 13.81 -4.25 -16.00
C ASN A 173 13.94 -3.67 -17.42
N GLU A 174 13.70 -2.36 -17.59
CA GLU A 174 13.79 -1.67 -18.87
C GLU A 174 15.23 -1.59 -19.41
N ILE A 175 16.26 -1.41 -18.56
CA ILE A 175 17.67 -1.48 -18.99
C ILE A 175 17.95 -2.78 -19.74
N PHE A 176 17.35 -3.89 -19.30
CA PHE A 176 17.54 -5.21 -19.91
C PHE A 176 16.40 -5.61 -20.86
N GLY A 177 15.59 -4.66 -21.34
CA GLY A 177 14.59 -4.85 -22.39
C GLY A 177 13.23 -5.38 -21.92
N GLY A 178 12.82 -5.10 -20.69
CA GLY A 178 11.46 -5.38 -20.22
C GLY A 178 11.12 -6.87 -20.13
N ARG A 179 12.05 -7.70 -19.66
CA ARG A 179 11.94 -9.18 -19.73
C ARG A 179 11.05 -9.80 -18.64
N LEU A 180 10.90 -9.12 -17.49
CA LEU A 180 10.09 -9.61 -16.39
C LEU A 180 8.63 -9.24 -16.59
N SER A 181 7.75 -10.11 -16.11
CA SER A 181 6.31 -9.84 -16.08
C SER A 181 5.95 -8.79 -15.03
N VAL A 182 4.76 -8.22 -15.15
CA VAL A 182 4.22 -7.29 -14.13
C VAL A 182 4.19 -7.94 -12.74
N SER A 183 3.83 -9.21 -12.65
CA SER A 183 3.82 -9.95 -11.39
C SER A 183 5.21 -10.07 -10.78
N ASP A 184 6.25 -10.32 -11.59
CA ASP A 184 7.63 -10.38 -11.12
C ASP A 184 8.09 -9.02 -10.57
N LEU A 185 7.72 -7.92 -11.23
CA LEU A 185 8.02 -6.56 -10.76
C LEU A 185 7.30 -6.26 -9.43
N VAL A 186 6.05 -6.71 -9.27
CA VAL A 186 5.34 -6.59 -7.98
C VAL A 186 6.05 -7.42 -6.90
N PHE A 187 6.53 -8.62 -7.20
CA PHE A 187 7.35 -9.40 -6.26
C PHE A 187 8.63 -8.68 -5.87
N ALA A 188 9.35 -8.09 -6.82
CA ALA A 188 10.55 -7.30 -6.52
C ALA A 188 10.25 -6.12 -5.58
N GLY A 189 9.11 -5.44 -5.78
CA GLY A 189 8.64 -4.39 -4.87
C GLY A 189 8.25 -4.92 -3.49
N LEU A 190 7.62 -6.10 -3.40
CA LEU A 190 7.25 -6.76 -2.15
C LEU A 190 8.47 -7.17 -1.29
N GLU A 191 9.59 -7.55 -1.91
CA GLU A 191 10.86 -7.79 -1.20
C GLU A 191 11.29 -6.56 -0.40
N SER A 192 11.06 -5.37 -0.95
CA SER A 192 11.31 -4.09 -0.29
C SER A 192 10.34 -3.84 0.88
N GLU A 193 9.03 -3.96 0.64
CA GLU A 193 8.02 -3.71 1.66
C GLU A 193 8.15 -4.67 2.85
N SER A 194 8.54 -5.92 2.62
CA SER A 194 8.75 -6.92 3.69
C SER A 194 9.74 -6.47 4.77
N LYS A 195 10.70 -5.63 4.40
CA LYS A 195 11.71 -5.08 5.34
C LYS A 195 11.25 -3.83 6.08
N VAL A 196 10.30 -3.08 5.53
CA VAL A 196 9.89 -1.76 6.03
C VAL A 196 8.57 -1.82 6.80
N SER A 197 7.51 -2.32 6.18
CA SER A 197 6.14 -2.20 6.67
C SER A 197 5.40 -3.52 6.82
N GLY A 198 5.90 -4.58 6.21
CA GLY A 198 5.26 -5.88 6.10
C GLY A 198 5.02 -6.27 4.65
N TYR A 199 4.57 -7.49 4.40
CA TYR A 199 4.37 -8.03 3.06
C TYR A 199 2.99 -7.63 2.52
N HIS A 200 2.86 -6.39 2.02
CA HIS A 200 1.58 -5.81 1.57
C HIS A 200 1.69 -5.25 0.15
N ALA A 201 0.91 -5.81 -0.78
CA ALA A 201 0.92 -5.43 -2.19
C ALA A 201 -0.01 -4.26 -2.53
N ASP A 202 -0.86 -3.84 -1.61
CA ASP A 202 -1.91 -2.81 -1.81
C ASP A 202 -1.38 -1.41 -2.16
N ASN A 203 -0.07 -1.18 -1.98
CA ASN A 203 0.64 -0.02 -2.49
C ASN A 203 1.50 -0.36 -3.71
N VAL A 204 2.31 -1.42 -3.64
CA VAL A 204 3.25 -1.79 -4.71
C VAL A 204 2.52 -2.14 -6.00
N ALA A 205 1.47 -2.96 -5.91
CA ALA A 205 0.74 -3.41 -7.09
C ALA A 205 0.09 -2.25 -7.85
N PRO A 206 -0.68 -1.34 -7.24
CA PRO A 206 -1.22 -0.20 -7.98
C PRO A 206 -0.14 0.78 -8.43
N SER A 207 0.96 0.97 -7.70
CA SER A 207 2.06 1.83 -8.15
C SER A 207 2.71 1.30 -9.44
N ILE A 208 2.81 -0.03 -9.60
CA ILE A 208 3.34 -0.67 -10.81
C ILE A 208 2.29 -0.73 -11.92
N MET A 209 1.08 -1.19 -11.60
CA MET A 209 0.04 -1.52 -12.59
C MET A 209 -0.82 -0.33 -13.02
N GLY A 210 -0.91 0.70 -12.18
CA GLY A 210 -1.91 1.75 -12.32
C GLY A 210 -3.34 1.28 -12.02
N GLY A 211 -4.26 2.22 -11.91
CA GLY A 211 -5.68 1.95 -11.64
C GLY A 211 -5.94 1.43 -10.24
N PHE A 212 -7.06 0.75 -10.10
CA PHE A 212 -7.41 0.02 -8.88
C PHE A 212 -6.93 -1.43 -8.99
N VAL A 213 -6.30 -1.94 -7.93
CA VAL A 213 -5.82 -3.32 -7.87
C VAL A 213 -6.32 -3.99 -6.60
N LEU A 214 -6.94 -5.16 -6.78
CA LEU A 214 -7.37 -6.05 -5.72
C LEU A 214 -6.40 -7.22 -5.62
N ILE A 215 -5.88 -7.47 -4.43
CA ILE A 215 -5.00 -8.58 -4.11
C ILE A 215 -5.88 -9.75 -3.66
N ARG A 216 -6.02 -10.77 -4.50
CA ARG A 216 -6.84 -11.95 -4.18
C ARG A 216 -6.06 -12.98 -3.37
N SER A 217 -4.78 -13.13 -3.65
CA SER A 217 -3.89 -14.08 -2.97
C SER A 217 -2.44 -13.64 -3.07
N TYR A 218 -1.63 -14.09 -2.12
CA TYR A 218 -0.17 -13.92 -2.13
C TYR A 218 0.57 -15.21 -2.53
N GLU A 219 -0.06 -16.38 -2.42
CA GLU A 219 0.53 -17.67 -2.76
C GLU A 219 -0.48 -18.58 -3.53
N PRO A 220 -0.39 -18.63 -4.85
CA PRO A 220 0.41 -17.75 -5.73
C PRO A 220 -0.10 -16.31 -5.70
N LEU A 221 0.77 -15.35 -6.07
CA LEU A 221 0.35 -13.95 -6.18
C LEU A 221 -0.71 -13.83 -7.27
N ASP A 222 -1.89 -13.34 -6.89
CA ASP A 222 -3.03 -13.18 -7.76
C ASP A 222 -3.60 -11.76 -7.60
N LEU A 223 -3.44 -10.97 -8.66
CA LEU A 223 -3.77 -9.56 -8.72
C LEU A 223 -4.90 -9.33 -9.73
N ILE A 224 -5.96 -8.69 -9.30
CA ILE A 224 -7.09 -8.34 -10.16
C ILE A 224 -7.10 -6.83 -10.37
N ARG A 225 -6.86 -6.40 -11.61
CA ARG A 225 -7.01 -5.00 -11.99
C ARG A 225 -8.48 -4.68 -12.19
N LEU A 226 -9.00 -3.74 -11.41
CA LEU A 226 -10.39 -3.27 -11.53
C LEU A 226 -10.44 -2.09 -12.50
N LYS A 227 -11.19 -2.23 -13.58
CA LYS A 227 -11.34 -1.18 -14.61
C LYS A 227 -12.37 -0.16 -14.15
N PHE A 228 -11.91 1.02 -13.76
CA PHE A 228 -12.79 2.19 -13.59
C PHE A 228 -13.11 2.77 -14.99
N PRO A 229 -14.39 3.06 -15.34
CA PRO A 229 -14.78 3.55 -16.67
C PRO A 229 -14.02 4.82 -17.08
N GLU A 230 -13.65 4.92 -18.36
CA GLU A 230 -12.84 6.03 -18.86
C GLU A 230 -13.63 7.31 -19.03
N ASP A 231 -14.94 7.20 -19.29
CA ASP A 231 -15.90 8.30 -19.43
C ASP A 231 -16.32 8.92 -18.09
N LYS A 232 -15.90 8.35 -16.97
CA LYS A 232 -16.19 8.84 -15.62
C LYS A 232 -15.02 9.61 -15.03
N SER A 233 -15.33 10.73 -14.38
CA SER A 233 -14.39 11.53 -13.62
C SER A 233 -14.30 11.04 -12.18
N LEU A 234 -13.08 10.92 -11.69
CA LEU A 234 -12.79 10.62 -10.29
C LEU A 234 -11.61 11.46 -9.83
N PHE A 235 -11.82 12.25 -8.80
CA PHE A 235 -10.78 13.06 -8.17
C PHE A 235 -10.59 12.62 -6.71
N PHE A 236 -9.33 12.49 -6.35
CA PHE A 236 -8.89 12.26 -4.97
C PHE A 236 -8.46 13.60 -4.38
N VAL A 237 -9.06 13.98 -3.27
CA VAL A 237 -8.65 15.13 -2.45
C VAL A 237 -7.76 14.58 -1.34
N LEU A 238 -6.46 14.75 -1.49
CA LEU A 238 -5.44 14.24 -0.58
C LEU A 238 -5.05 15.38 0.37
N VAL A 239 -5.25 15.22 1.66
CA VAL A 239 -4.85 16.21 2.66
C VAL A 239 -3.86 15.57 3.62
N ASN A 240 -2.59 15.98 3.49
CA ASN A 240 -1.47 15.45 4.27
C ASN A 240 -1.08 16.45 5.36
N PRO A 241 -1.31 16.14 6.66
CA PRO A 241 -0.86 16.98 7.75
C PRO A 241 0.64 16.81 8.04
N GLU A 242 1.26 17.84 8.64
CA GLU A 242 2.61 17.77 9.19
C GLU A 242 2.64 16.91 10.46
N PHE A 243 2.41 15.59 10.26
CA PHE A 243 2.35 14.59 11.31
C PHE A 243 2.89 13.25 10.78
N GLU A 244 3.65 12.53 11.58
CA GLU A 244 4.14 11.21 11.21
C GLU A 244 3.28 10.12 11.87
N ALA A 245 2.71 9.23 11.06
CA ALA A 245 1.99 8.04 11.51
C ALA A 245 2.82 6.78 11.23
N PRO A 246 3.69 6.32 12.16
CA PRO A 246 4.53 5.15 11.94
C PRO A 246 3.66 3.90 11.69
N THR A 247 3.85 3.23 10.55
CA THR A 247 3.03 2.08 10.11
C THR A 247 2.94 0.98 11.18
N LYS A 248 4.06 0.69 11.88
CA LYS A 248 4.08 -0.31 12.98
C LYS A 248 3.14 0.06 14.12
N LYS A 249 3.10 1.35 14.52
CA LYS A 249 2.21 1.86 15.57
C LYS A 249 0.75 1.78 15.15
N MET A 250 0.47 2.21 13.92
CA MET A 250 -0.89 2.18 13.35
C MET A 250 -1.42 0.76 13.17
N ARG A 251 -0.54 -0.21 12.89
CA ARG A 251 -0.89 -1.63 12.81
C ARG A 251 -1.08 -2.26 14.20
N ALA A 252 -0.28 -1.88 15.18
CA ALA A 252 -0.41 -2.37 16.55
C ALA A 252 -1.73 -1.95 17.25
N ALA A 253 -2.39 -0.91 16.75
CA ALA A 253 -3.69 -0.47 17.26
C ALA A 253 -4.88 -1.34 16.78
N LEU A 254 -4.66 -2.23 15.82
CA LEU A 254 -5.72 -3.05 15.23
C LEU A 254 -6.15 -4.17 16.18
N PRO A 255 -7.45 -4.53 16.18
CA PRO A 255 -7.96 -5.61 17.02
C PRO A 255 -7.44 -6.97 16.53
N GLN A 256 -7.12 -7.86 17.47
CA GLN A 256 -6.73 -9.24 17.14
C GLN A 256 -7.94 -10.12 16.76
N ASN A 257 -9.13 -9.77 17.25
CA ASN A 257 -10.38 -10.47 16.98
C ASN A 257 -11.44 -9.45 16.59
N ILE A 258 -12.35 -9.84 15.71
CA ILE A 258 -13.50 -9.04 15.27
C ILE A 258 -14.78 -9.84 15.47
N THR A 259 -15.90 -9.14 15.59
CA THR A 259 -17.21 -9.82 15.66
C THR A 259 -17.63 -10.29 14.27
N MET A 260 -18.48 -11.33 14.20
CA MET A 260 -19.07 -11.76 12.94
C MET A 260 -19.90 -10.65 12.28
N ALA A 261 -20.55 -9.80 13.09
CA ALA A 261 -21.31 -8.65 12.59
C ALA A 261 -20.40 -7.63 11.88
N ASP A 262 -19.24 -7.31 12.47
CA ASP A 262 -18.26 -6.41 11.85
C ASP A 262 -17.65 -7.01 10.58
N HIS A 263 -17.36 -8.33 10.59
CA HIS A 263 -16.89 -9.05 9.41
C HIS A 263 -17.89 -8.97 8.26
N ILE A 264 -19.17 -9.31 8.52
CA ILE A 264 -20.24 -9.25 7.51
C ILE A 264 -20.37 -7.83 6.96
N TRP A 265 -20.36 -6.82 7.85
CA TRP A 265 -20.46 -5.43 7.43
C TRP A 265 -19.29 -5.03 6.53
N ASN A 266 -18.05 -5.18 6.98
CA ASN A 266 -16.88 -4.77 6.20
C ASN A 266 -16.77 -5.55 4.87
N SER A 267 -17.08 -6.85 4.86
CA SER A 267 -17.08 -7.65 3.63
C SER A 267 -18.13 -7.16 2.62
N SER A 268 -19.34 -6.81 3.09
CA SER A 268 -20.39 -6.26 2.22
C SER A 268 -20.00 -4.89 1.66
N GLN A 269 -19.39 -4.02 2.48
CA GLN A 269 -18.91 -2.72 2.03
C GLN A 269 -17.71 -2.83 1.08
N ALA A 270 -16.81 -3.77 1.29
CA ALA A 270 -15.72 -4.07 0.35
C ALA A 270 -16.26 -4.55 -1.01
N GLY A 271 -17.26 -5.44 -1.00
CA GLY A 271 -17.98 -5.85 -2.21
C GLY A 271 -18.67 -4.69 -2.92
N ALA A 272 -19.34 -3.80 -2.16
CA ALA A 272 -19.98 -2.60 -2.70
C ALA A 272 -18.94 -1.65 -3.31
N LEU A 273 -17.77 -1.46 -2.67
CA LEU A 273 -16.68 -0.65 -3.18
C LEU A 273 -16.17 -1.16 -4.53
N VAL A 274 -15.90 -2.48 -4.64
CA VAL A 274 -15.45 -3.10 -5.90
C VAL A 274 -16.51 -2.94 -6.99
N ALA A 275 -17.79 -3.18 -6.68
CA ALA A 275 -18.88 -3.00 -7.63
C ALA A 275 -18.99 -1.55 -8.11
N SER A 276 -18.90 -0.57 -7.21
CA SER A 276 -18.93 0.86 -7.52
C SER A 276 -17.75 1.29 -8.38
N VAL A 277 -16.54 0.77 -8.13
CA VAL A 277 -15.36 1.00 -8.99
C VAL A 277 -15.64 0.54 -10.43
N LEU A 278 -16.14 -0.68 -10.60
CA LEU A 278 -16.40 -1.26 -11.93
C LEU A 278 -17.53 -0.56 -12.66
N GLN A 279 -18.52 -0.02 -11.96
CA GLN A 279 -19.66 0.73 -12.52
C GLN A 279 -19.36 2.22 -12.74
N GLY A 280 -18.27 2.75 -12.17
CA GLY A 280 -17.99 4.19 -12.17
C GLY A 280 -18.94 4.98 -11.27
N ASP A 281 -19.54 4.33 -10.27
CA ASP A 281 -20.41 4.99 -9.29
C ASP A 281 -19.57 5.63 -8.18
N VAL A 282 -19.15 6.87 -8.39
CA VAL A 282 -18.30 7.62 -7.45
C VAL A 282 -19.02 7.86 -6.11
N ALA A 283 -20.34 8.05 -6.13
CA ALA A 283 -21.12 8.24 -4.91
C ALA A 283 -21.19 6.94 -4.08
N GLY A 284 -21.41 5.79 -4.74
CA GLY A 284 -21.35 4.48 -4.10
C GLY A 284 -19.98 4.15 -3.56
N MET A 285 -18.90 4.47 -4.30
CA MET A 285 -17.54 4.37 -3.83
C MET A 285 -17.32 5.16 -2.54
N GLY A 286 -17.78 6.42 -2.49
CA GLY A 286 -17.65 7.30 -1.33
C GLY A 286 -18.34 6.74 -0.08
N LYS A 287 -19.54 6.23 -0.23
CA LYS A 287 -20.27 5.57 0.85
C LYS A 287 -19.52 4.34 1.37
N ALA A 288 -19.04 3.50 0.47
CA ALA A 288 -18.34 2.28 0.82
C ALA A 288 -17.00 2.55 1.52
N LEU A 289 -16.15 3.44 0.97
CA LEU A 289 -14.84 3.73 1.56
C LEU A 289 -14.92 4.41 2.95
N SER A 290 -16.03 5.09 3.25
CA SER A 290 -16.25 5.75 4.55
C SER A 290 -16.85 4.81 5.61
N SER A 291 -17.11 3.55 5.28
CA SER A 291 -17.95 2.65 6.08
C SER A 291 -17.17 1.61 6.91
N ASP A 292 -15.83 1.67 6.91
CA ASP A 292 -14.99 0.74 7.69
C ASP A 292 -15.31 0.82 9.19
N LYS A 293 -15.59 -0.33 9.79
CA LYS A 293 -15.85 -0.48 11.23
C LYS A 293 -14.73 -1.15 12.01
N ILE A 294 -13.69 -1.61 11.34
CA ILE A 294 -12.63 -2.44 11.95
C ILE A 294 -11.34 -1.65 12.12
N VAL A 295 -10.82 -1.12 11.02
CA VAL A 295 -9.48 -0.52 10.96
C VAL A 295 -9.50 0.97 11.26
N GLU A 296 -10.32 1.71 10.54
CA GLU A 296 -10.34 3.16 10.63
C GLU A 296 -10.77 3.68 12.02
N PRO A 297 -11.76 3.11 12.72
CA PRO A 297 -12.10 3.52 14.09
C PRO A 297 -10.96 3.36 15.10
N ARG A 298 -9.95 2.53 14.79
CA ARG A 298 -8.76 2.33 15.61
C ARG A 298 -7.62 3.26 15.25
N ARG A 299 -7.53 3.66 13.98
CA ARG A 299 -6.46 4.53 13.47
C ARG A 299 -6.81 6.02 13.56
N ALA A 300 -8.04 6.42 13.27
CA ALA A 300 -8.46 7.81 13.25
C ALA A 300 -8.16 8.56 14.57
N PRO A 301 -8.42 7.99 15.77
CA PRO A 301 -8.09 8.66 17.03
C PRO A 301 -6.58 8.89 17.27
N LEU A 302 -5.71 8.19 16.53
CA LEU A 302 -4.26 8.34 16.63
C LEU A 302 -3.71 9.50 15.78
N ILE A 303 -4.55 10.09 14.93
CA ILE A 303 -4.21 11.22 14.07
C ILE A 303 -5.03 12.43 14.55
N PRO A 304 -4.39 13.43 15.20
CA PRO A 304 -5.12 14.57 15.75
C PRO A 304 -5.98 15.27 14.69
N GLY A 305 -7.26 15.51 14.99
CA GLY A 305 -8.19 16.20 14.10
C GLY A 305 -8.83 15.34 12.99
N MET A 306 -8.47 14.06 12.83
CA MET A 306 -8.92 13.22 11.70
C MET A 306 -10.44 13.12 11.58
N GLU A 307 -11.18 12.97 12.70
CA GLU A 307 -12.65 12.90 12.68
C GLU A 307 -13.27 14.19 12.17
N ALA A 308 -12.77 15.35 12.61
CA ALA A 308 -13.23 16.66 12.16
C ALA A 308 -12.92 16.87 10.67
N VAL A 309 -11.77 16.42 10.21
CA VAL A 309 -11.36 16.47 8.79
C VAL A 309 -12.29 15.63 7.93
N LYS A 310 -12.66 14.43 8.34
CA LYS A 310 -13.62 13.59 7.62
C LYS A 310 -15.01 14.24 7.57
N LYS A 311 -15.45 14.84 8.67
CA LYS A 311 -16.71 15.57 8.72
C LYS A 311 -16.67 16.78 7.78
N ALA A 312 -15.60 17.58 7.81
CA ALA A 312 -15.41 18.74 6.95
C ALA A 312 -15.40 18.35 5.45
N ALA A 313 -14.83 17.20 5.10
CA ALA A 313 -14.86 16.67 3.74
C ALA A 313 -16.29 16.41 3.27
N ILE A 314 -17.12 15.73 4.06
CA ILE A 314 -18.51 15.43 3.71
C ILE A 314 -19.34 16.71 3.62
N GLU A 315 -19.22 17.64 4.58
CA GLU A 315 -19.87 18.94 4.58
C GLU A 315 -19.42 19.82 3.40
N GLY A 316 -18.19 19.60 2.90
CA GLY A 316 -17.66 20.20 1.69
C GLY A 316 -18.20 19.63 0.38
N GLY A 317 -18.96 18.53 0.44
CA GLY A 317 -19.58 17.88 -0.72
C GLY A 317 -18.78 16.68 -1.26
N ALA A 318 -17.85 16.12 -0.49
CA ALA A 318 -17.22 14.85 -0.82
C ALA A 318 -18.23 13.69 -0.75
N PHE A 319 -18.13 12.73 -1.64
CA PHE A 319 -18.96 11.52 -1.60
C PHE A 319 -18.53 10.58 -0.47
N GLY A 320 -17.28 10.69 -0.01
CA GLY A 320 -16.74 9.93 1.11
C GLY A 320 -15.34 10.39 1.47
N CYS A 321 -14.89 9.98 2.67
CA CYS A 321 -13.55 10.28 3.18
C CYS A 321 -13.03 9.15 4.06
N THR A 322 -11.76 8.78 3.87
CA THR A 322 -11.06 7.72 4.62
C THR A 322 -9.61 8.10 4.86
N ILE A 323 -8.88 7.27 5.58
CA ILE A 323 -7.43 7.37 5.78
C ILE A 323 -6.72 6.61 4.65
N SER A 324 -5.70 7.21 4.03
CA SER A 324 -4.83 6.53 3.07
C SER A 324 -3.80 5.65 3.78
N GLY A 325 -3.78 4.37 3.46
CA GLY A 325 -2.81 3.42 4.02
C GLY A 325 -2.81 3.42 5.54
N ALA A 326 -1.65 3.66 6.16
CA ALA A 326 -1.54 3.82 7.60
C ALA A 326 -1.88 5.25 8.09
N GLY A 327 -2.11 6.17 7.20
CA GLY A 327 -2.21 7.61 7.47
C GLY A 327 -0.83 8.29 7.46
N PRO A 328 -0.75 9.57 7.82
CA PRO A 328 -1.81 10.45 8.31
C PRO A 328 -2.69 11.09 7.23
N THR A 329 -2.40 10.90 5.93
CA THR A 329 -3.18 11.53 4.86
C THR A 329 -4.64 11.10 4.92
N ALA A 330 -5.54 12.08 4.96
CA ALA A 330 -6.96 11.90 4.71
C ALA A 330 -7.22 11.97 3.20
N VAL A 331 -8.09 11.09 2.71
CA VAL A 331 -8.47 11.02 1.29
C VAL A 331 -9.98 11.14 1.16
N ALA A 332 -10.43 12.21 0.53
CA ALA A 332 -11.81 12.35 0.10
C ALA A 332 -11.93 12.13 -1.42
N ILE A 333 -13.10 11.76 -1.89
CA ILE A 333 -13.37 11.57 -3.32
C ILE A 333 -14.54 12.43 -3.81
N THR A 334 -14.42 12.92 -5.04
CA THR A 334 -15.44 13.66 -5.76
C THR A 334 -15.34 13.41 -7.28
N ASP A 335 -16.34 13.78 -8.03
CA ASP A 335 -16.37 13.74 -9.49
C ASP A 335 -16.08 15.09 -10.16
N ASP A 336 -15.87 16.14 -9.36
CA ASP A 336 -15.64 17.51 -9.80
C ASP A 336 -14.37 18.09 -9.17
N GLU A 337 -13.48 18.64 -10.00
CA GLU A 337 -12.17 19.13 -9.55
C GLU A 337 -12.27 20.39 -8.71
N GLU A 338 -13.16 21.32 -9.08
CA GLU A 338 -13.31 22.57 -8.34
C GLU A 338 -13.93 22.34 -6.97
N ARG A 339 -14.95 21.46 -6.89
CA ARG A 339 -15.46 20.96 -5.61
C ARG A 339 -14.35 20.32 -4.79
N GLY A 340 -13.46 19.56 -5.44
CA GLY A 340 -12.30 18.95 -4.79
C GLY A 340 -11.39 19.99 -4.12
N ARG A 341 -11.17 21.16 -4.73
CA ARG A 341 -10.38 22.24 -4.13
C ARG A 341 -11.04 22.79 -2.88
N VAL A 342 -12.35 23.08 -2.95
CA VAL A 342 -13.13 23.55 -1.80
C VAL A 342 -13.13 22.53 -0.66
N ILE A 343 -13.28 21.24 -0.97
CA ILE A 343 -13.19 20.16 0.03
C ILE A 343 -11.80 20.19 0.69
N GLY A 344 -10.74 20.27 -0.11
CA GLY A 344 -9.36 20.30 0.39
C GLY A 344 -9.10 21.46 1.35
N GLU A 345 -9.55 22.66 1.03
CA GLU A 345 -9.42 23.85 1.88
C GLU A 345 -10.12 23.64 3.24
N ARG A 346 -11.35 23.12 3.24
CA ARG A 346 -12.10 22.83 4.46
C ARG A 346 -11.41 21.75 5.33
N MET A 347 -10.84 20.73 4.68
CA MET A 347 -10.11 19.67 5.39
C MET A 347 -8.80 20.20 6.01
N VAL A 348 -8.07 21.10 5.32
CA VAL A 348 -6.89 21.77 5.85
C VAL A 348 -7.24 22.64 7.05
N GLU A 349 -8.32 23.44 6.97
CA GLU A 349 -8.79 24.24 8.09
C GLU A 349 -9.19 23.36 9.30
N ALA A 350 -9.84 22.22 9.04
CA ALA A 350 -10.20 21.29 10.10
C ALA A 350 -8.97 20.68 10.80
N PHE A 351 -7.93 20.29 10.07
CA PHE A 351 -6.66 19.84 10.68
C PHE A 351 -6.01 20.93 11.53
N LEU A 352 -6.01 22.17 11.04
CA LEU A 352 -5.42 23.29 11.80
C LEU A 352 -6.21 23.56 13.09
N ARG A 353 -7.54 23.63 12.99
CA ARG A 353 -8.38 24.03 14.11
C ARG A 353 -8.56 22.93 15.16
N GLU A 354 -8.77 21.69 14.75
CA GLU A 354 -9.11 20.59 15.66
C GLU A 354 -7.90 19.68 15.94
N GLY A 355 -6.91 19.64 15.06
CA GLY A 355 -5.69 18.85 15.22
C GLY A 355 -4.46 19.68 15.62
N ASN A 356 -4.54 21.01 15.53
CA ASN A 356 -3.39 21.91 15.62
C ASN A 356 -2.24 21.51 14.66
N LEU A 357 -2.59 21.04 13.46
CA LEU A 357 -1.68 20.55 12.45
C LEU A 357 -1.79 21.40 11.19
N LYS A 358 -0.67 21.86 10.67
CA LYS A 358 -0.60 22.38 9.30
C LYS A 358 -0.77 21.20 8.34
N ALA A 359 -1.44 21.41 7.22
CA ALA A 359 -1.65 20.39 6.22
C ALA A 359 -1.57 20.96 4.80
N LEU A 360 -1.25 20.10 3.83
CA LEU A 360 -1.24 20.42 2.41
C LEU A 360 -2.34 19.63 1.71
N ALA A 361 -3.19 20.33 0.96
CA ALA A 361 -4.21 19.71 0.11
C ALA A 361 -3.75 19.59 -1.33
N MET A 362 -4.08 18.48 -1.98
CA MET A 362 -3.87 18.24 -3.40
C MET A 362 -5.10 17.55 -3.99
N VAL A 363 -5.56 18.02 -5.16
CA VAL A 363 -6.61 17.35 -5.93
C VAL A 363 -5.94 16.62 -7.09
N LYS A 364 -6.16 15.31 -7.19
CA LYS A 364 -5.48 14.43 -8.15
C LYS A 364 -6.46 13.47 -8.80
N LYS A 365 -6.09 12.97 -9.99
CA LYS A 365 -6.87 11.96 -10.73
C LYS A 365 -6.34 10.55 -10.45
N LEU A 366 -7.09 9.56 -10.91
CA LEU A 366 -6.64 8.17 -10.96
C LEU A 366 -5.49 8.04 -11.98
N ASP A 367 -4.32 7.56 -11.56
CA ASP A 367 -3.26 7.14 -12.50
C ASP A 367 -3.66 5.77 -13.08
N ARG A 368 -3.93 5.72 -14.37
CA ARG A 368 -4.36 4.50 -15.06
C ARG A 368 -3.21 3.70 -15.64
N VAL A 369 -1.99 4.23 -15.59
CA VAL A 369 -0.80 3.66 -16.26
C VAL A 369 0.09 2.91 -15.29
N GLY A 370 0.38 3.50 -14.13
CA GLY A 370 1.33 2.97 -13.17
C GLY A 370 2.78 3.40 -13.48
N ALA A 371 3.72 2.58 -12.98
CA ALA A 371 5.13 2.84 -13.19
C ALA A 371 5.50 2.74 -14.68
N ARG A 372 6.30 3.70 -15.14
CA ARG A 372 6.61 3.86 -16.57
C ARG A 372 7.99 4.43 -16.85
N LEU A 373 8.54 4.02 -17.97
CA LEU A 373 9.71 4.62 -18.57
C LEU A 373 9.43 6.08 -18.96
N LEU A 374 10.32 6.99 -18.62
CA LEU A 374 10.26 8.39 -19.05
C LEU A 374 11.29 8.69 -20.13
N SER A 375 12.50 8.21 -19.95
CA SER A 375 13.58 8.40 -20.91
C SER A 375 14.61 7.27 -20.80
N SER A 376 15.30 7.01 -21.88
CA SER A 376 16.43 6.08 -21.96
C SER A 376 17.54 6.66 -22.83
N SER A 377 18.79 6.31 -22.54
CA SER A 377 19.95 6.62 -23.39
C SER A 377 20.67 5.33 -23.75
N THR A 378 21.02 5.19 -25.00
CA THR A 378 21.96 4.15 -25.47
C THR A 378 23.41 4.59 -25.21
N THR A 379 24.31 3.65 -25.16
CA THR A 379 25.78 3.88 -25.12
C THR A 379 26.29 4.59 -26.34
#